data_ce69dcd61d394253e335670cf5c8e40b
#
_entry.id   ce69dcd61d394253e335670cf5c8e40b
#
_cell.length_a   1.000
_cell.length_b   1.000
_cell.length_c   1.000
_cell.angle_alpha   90.00
_cell.angle_beta   90.00
_cell.angle_gamma   90.00
#
_symmetry.space_group_name_H-M   'P 1'
#
loop_
_entity.id
_entity.type
_entity.pdbx_description
1 polymer ?
#
loop_
_entity_poly.entity_id
_entity_poly.type
_entity_poly.pdbx_seq_one_letter_code
_entity_poly.pdbx_strand_id
1 'polypeptide(L)'
;MENKSSRNKTIDFSEEEGALYLNDCIFEKDLPSKSIRLEDSIICGDTFSLLGRFEKEQFPLIIADPPYNISKQYNSSRFAATSNSKYKEYTRSWLDLTLPLLKKDGTMYICVDWKSSIILGEVLSEYEEQGIITIRNRITWEREKGRGAKANWKNCHEDIWYITKGENYIFNIDAVKMRRKVIAPYKENGQPKDWTDGKEGKYRDTCPSNFWNDITVPFWSMAENTAHPTQKPEKLLAKLILCSSNEGDLIFDPFGGSGSTAVTACKLGRHWCTIEKEKRFCAWALYRLQKAKEDKTIQGYEDGVFHQRNQ
;
A
#
# COMPACT_ATOMS: atom_id res chain seq x y z
N MET A 1 16.91 -21.07 17.40
CA MET A 1 16.92 -20.28 16.13
C MET A 1 17.41 -21.18 15.02
N GLU A 2 16.55 -21.49 14.03
CA GLU A 2 17.02 -22.20 12.83
C GLU A 2 18.04 -21.31 12.11
N ASN A 3 19.15 -21.91 11.66
CA ASN A 3 20.22 -21.23 10.93
C ASN A 3 19.65 -20.67 9.61
N LYS A 4 19.19 -19.40 9.62
CA LYS A 4 18.78 -18.71 8.40
C LYS A 4 19.98 -18.63 7.44
N SER A 5 19.77 -18.96 6.17
CA SER A 5 20.79 -18.76 5.12
C SER A 5 21.31 -17.32 5.16
N SER A 6 22.60 -17.09 4.88
CA SER A 6 23.20 -15.75 4.80
C SER A 6 22.51 -14.80 3.79
N ARG A 7 21.76 -15.37 2.85
CA ARG A 7 20.97 -14.60 1.87
C ARG A 7 19.57 -14.24 2.38
N ASN A 8 19.13 -14.77 3.53
CA ASN A 8 17.82 -14.49 4.07
C ASN A 8 17.83 -13.14 4.80
N LYS A 9 17.19 -12.15 4.20
CA LYS A 9 17.05 -10.79 4.71
C LYS A 9 15.73 -10.53 5.45
N THR A 10 14.91 -11.56 5.65
CA THR A 10 13.61 -11.42 6.30
C THR A 10 13.75 -10.80 7.69
N ILE A 11 13.13 -9.65 7.89
CA ILE A 11 12.98 -8.99 9.18
C ILE A 11 11.98 -9.81 9.99
N ASP A 12 12.47 -10.41 11.05
CA ASP A 12 11.70 -11.29 11.91
C ASP A 12 12.35 -11.35 13.30
N PHE A 13 11.83 -10.53 14.19
CA PHE A 13 12.21 -10.51 15.60
C PHE A 13 10.97 -10.38 16.47
N SER A 14 11.07 -10.81 17.73
CA SER A 14 9.97 -10.73 18.70
C SER A 14 9.73 -9.28 19.16
N GLU A 15 8.64 -9.07 19.89
CA GLU A 15 8.35 -7.78 20.52
C GLU A 15 9.47 -7.40 21.51
N GLU A 16 9.95 -8.37 22.29
CA GLU A 16 11.03 -8.16 23.25
C GLU A 16 12.34 -7.78 22.56
N GLU A 17 12.69 -8.47 21.46
CA GLU A 17 13.86 -8.11 20.65
C GLU A 17 13.68 -6.73 20.00
N GLY A 18 12.44 -6.35 19.67
CA GLY A 18 12.08 -5.07 19.07
C GLY A 18 11.81 -3.93 20.07
N ALA A 19 11.93 -4.16 21.38
CA ALA A 19 11.53 -3.21 22.41
C ALA A 19 12.18 -1.82 22.29
N LEU A 20 13.44 -1.76 21.81
CA LEU A 20 14.13 -0.48 21.58
C LEU A 20 13.42 0.37 20.50
N TYR A 21 12.87 -0.25 19.48
CA TYR A 21 12.16 0.47 18.41
C TYR A 21 10.82 0.99 18.89
N LEU A 22 10.17 0.30 19.83
CA LEU A 22 8.88 0.71 20.40
C LEU A 22 8.96 1.99 21.26
N ASN A 23 10.16 2.47 21.60
CA ASN A 23 10.32 3.78 22.24
C ASN A 23 9.82 4.93 21.35
N ASP A 24 9.87 4.78 20.02
CA ASP A 24 9.38 5.75 19.05
C ASP A 24 7.91 5.49 18.66
N CYS A 25 7.26 4.50 19.27
CA CYS A 25 5.86 4.16 19.02
C CYS A 25 4.93 5.00 19.90
N ILE A 26 3.87 5.53 19.31
CA ILE A 26 2.82 6.19 20.06
C ILE A 26 1.76 5.13 20.44
N PHE A 27 1.49 4.97 21.72
CA PHE A 27 0.46 4.03 22.15
C PHE A 27 -0.90 4.72 22.27
N GLU A 28 -1.96 4.00 21.92
CA GLU A 28 -3.35 4.52 21.98
C GLU A 28 -3.70 5.17 23.30
N LYS A 29 -3.24 4.61 24.43
CA LYS A 29 -3.47 5.12 25.79
C LYS A 29 -2.88 6.51 26.05
N ASP A 30 -1.86 6.89 25.26
CA ASP A 30 -1.14 8.17 25.41
C ASP A 30 -1.73 9.26 24.50
N LEU A 31 -2.74 8.92 23.69
CA LEU A 31 -3.38 9.83 22.75
C LEU A 31 -4.62 10.51 23.34
N PRO A 32 -4.90 11.75 22.94
CA PRO A 32 -6.12 12.45 23.34
C PRO A 32 -7.38 11.74 22.84
N SER A 33 -8.50 11.93 23.52
CA SER A 33 -9.78 11.31 23.16
C SER A 33 -10.39 11.86 21.86
N LYS A 34 -9.90 13.00 21.34
CA LYS A 34 -10.35 13.66 20.11
C LYS A 34 -9.29 14.62 19.57
N SER A 35 -9.48 15.08 18.34
CA SER A 35 -8.62 16.06 17.66
C SER A 35 -7.17 15.60 17.52
N ILE A 36 -6.96 14.32 17.19
CA ILE A 36 -5.63 13.79 16.91
C ILE A 36 -5.12 14.41 15.60
N ARG A 37 -3.92 14.95 15.68
CA ARG A 37 -3.12 15.44 14.54
C ARG A 37 -1.70 14.98 14.71
N LEU A 38 -1.25 14.08 13.85
CA LEU A 38 0.08 13.47 13.95
C LEU A 38 0.69 13.31 12.56
N GLU A 39 1.98 13.58 12.50
CA GLU A 39 2.83 13.32 11.34
C GLU A 39 3.99 12.42 11.78
N ASP A 40 4.60 11.71 10.84
CA ASP A 40 5.75 10.82 11.02
C ASP A 40 5.60 9.83 12.18
N SER A 41 4.39 9.27 12.30
CA SER A 41 4.01 8.49 13.46
C SER A 41 3.51 7.08 13.13
N ILE A 42 3.93 6.13 13.99
CA ILE A 42 3.36 4.78 14.09
C ILE A 42 2.60 4.71 15.40
N ILE A 43 1.30 4.42 15.31
CA ILE A 43 0.40 4.33 16.45
C ILE A 43 0.08 2.86 16.71
N CYS A 44 0.43 2.40 17.92
CA CYS A 44 0.03 1.08 18.38
C CYS A 44 -1.33 1.14 19.04
N GLY A 45 -2.38 0.70 18.34
CA GLY A 45 -3.75 0.76 18.85
C GLY A 45 -4.77 0.12 17.91
N ASP A 46 -6.02 0.09 18.34
CA ASP A 46 -7.11 -0.43 17.53
C ASP A 46 -7.66 0.65 16.59
N THR A 47 -7.71 0.33 15.30
CA THR A 47 -8.16 1.25 14.26
C THR A 47 -9.56 1.80 14.52
N PHE A 48 -10.51 0.95 14.92
CA PHE A 48 -11.90 1.36 15.16
C PHE A 48 -12.04 2.31 16.33
N SER A 49 -11.24 2.15 17.38
CA SER A 49 -11.25 3.04 18.55
C SER A 49 -10.57 4.38 18.27
N LEU A 50 -9.63 4.41 17.31
CA LEU A 50 -8.81 5.58 17.02
C LEU A 50 -9.39 6.47 15.92
N LEU A 51 -9.93 5.90 14.83
CA LEU A 51 -10.35 6.67 13.64
C LEU A 51 -11.28 7.84 13.97
N GLY A 52 -12.26 7.64 14.88
CA GLY A 52 -13.20 8.69 15.30
C GLY A 52 -12.56 9.81 16.15
N ARG A 53 -11.29 9.67 16.55
CA ARG A 53 -10.56 10.64 17.37
C ARG A 53 -9.70 11.60 16.53
N PHE A 54 -9.46 11.32 15.25
CA PHE A 54 -8.73 12.19 14.35
C PHE A 54 -9.56 13.39 13.89
N GLU A 55 -8.88 14.48 13.53
CA GLU A 55 -9.53 15.61 12.89
C GLU A 55 -10.02 15.24 11.50
N LYS A 56 -11.15 15.80 11.09
CA LYS A 56 -11.70 15.60 9.75
C LYS A 56 -10.85 16.33 8.70
N GLU A 57 -10.91 15.82 7.45
CA GLU A 57 -10.25 16.44 6.28
C GLU A 57 -8.75 16.69 6.49
N GLN A 58 -8.06 15.76 7.16
CA GLN A 58 -6.64 15.86 7.49
C GLN A 58 -5.74 15.27 6.42
N PHE A 59 -6.16 14.16 5.78
CA PHE A 59 -5.29 13.38 4.91
C PHE A 59 -5.57 13.61 3.42
N PRO A 60 -4.59 14.07 2.62
CA PRO A 60 -4.73 14.15 1.17
C PRO A 60 -4.71 12.78 0.49
N LEU A 61 -4.02 11.80 1.08
CA LEU A 61 -3.96 10.44 0.57
C LEU A 61 -4.12 9.42 1.70
N ILE A 62 -5.05 8.48 1.51
CA ILE A 62 -5.24 7.33 2.38
C ILE A 62 -4.99 6.05 1.58
N ILE A 63 -4.17 5.14 2.12
CA ILE A 63 -3.95 3.81 1.56
C ILE A 63 -4.35 2.79 2.62
N ALA A 64 -5.39 2.01 2.36
CA ALA A 64 -5.95 1.05 3.30
C ALA A 64 -5.79 -0.39 2.78
N ASP A 65 -5.24 -1.26 3.62
CA ASP A 65 -5.16 -2.71 3.39
C ASP A 65 -5.89 -3.46 4.51
N PRO A 66 -7.24 -3.33 4.58
CA PRO A 66 -8.03 -3.91 5.67
C PRO A 66 -7.99 -5.45 5.64
N PRO A 67 -8.30 -6.14 6.76
CA PRO A 67 -8.49 -7.58 6.74
C PRO A 67 -9.51 -8.04 5.70
N TYR A 68 -9.09 -8.98 4.84
CA TYR A 68 -9.96 -9.57 3.81
C TYR A 68 -10.89 -10.61 4.41
N ASN A 69 -12.02 -10.90 3.75
CA ASN A 69 -12.97 -11.93 4.19
C ASN A 69 -12.44 -13.36 3.98
N ILE A 70 -11.25 -13.62 4.47
CA ILE A 70 -10.59 -14.93 4.47
C ILE A 70 -10.14 -15.29 5.88
N SER A 71 -10.19 -16.58 6.22
CA SER A 71 -9.67 -17.03 7.51
C SER A 71 -8.15 -16.93 7.52
N LYS A 72 -7.59 -16.04 8.33
CA LYS A 72 -6.16 -15.82 8.45
C LYS A 72 -5.73 -15.58 9.89
N GLN A 73 -4.58 -16.11 10.25
CA GLN A 73 -3.94 -15.87 11.53
C GLN A 73 -2.95 -14.72 11.39
N TYR A 74 -3.08 -13.72 12.26
CA TYR A 74 -2.15 -12.60 12.38
C TYR A 74 -1.57 -12.64 13.79
N ASN A 75 -0.37 -13.12 13.96
CA ASN A 75 0.31 -13.23 15.25
C ASN A 75 -0.63 -13.64 16.41
N SER A 76 -1.03 -12.70 17.26
CA SER A 76 -1.93 -12.92 18.40
C SER A 76 -3.41 -12.92 18.01
N SER A 77 -3.79 -12.36 16.84
CA SER A 77 -5.17 -12.20 16.41
C SER A 77 -5.52 -13.13 15.23
N ARG A 78 -6.77 -13.57 15.18
CA ARG A 78 -7.32 -14.37 14.09
C ARG A 78 -8.50 -13.64 13.46
N PHE A 79 -8.39 -13.34 12.17
CA PHE A 79 -9.55 -12.95 11.37
C PHE A 79 -10.19 -14.18 10.76
N ALA A 80 -11.45 -14.45 11.09
CA ALA A 80 -12.21 -15.55 10.55
C ALA A 80 -13.11 -15.05 9.42
N ALA A 81 -13.15 -15.79 8.29
CA ALA A 81 -14.11 -15.50 7.24
C ALA A 81 -15.53 -15.52 7.79
N THR A 82 -16.33 -14.54 7.39
CA THR A 82 -17.71 -14.34 7.82
C THR A 82 -18.65 -14.41 6.61
N SER A 83 -19.96 -14.31 6.85
CA SER A 83 -20.91 -14.14 5.75
C SER A 83 -20.65 -12.82 5.00
N ASN A 84 -21.04 -12.79 3.73
CA ASN A 84 -20.91 -11.57 2.92
C ASN A 84 -21.62 -10.37 3.55
N SER A 85 -22.80 -10.58 4.16
CA SER A 85 -23.52 -9.53 4.87
C SER A 85 -22.71 -8.95 6.04
N LYS A 86 -22.15 -9.78 6.90
CA LYS A 86 -21.29 -9.33 8.01
C LYS A 86 -20.03 -8.62 7.53
N TYR A 87 -19.43 -9.12 6.45
CA TYR A 87 -18.26 -8.45 5.88
C TYR A 87 -18.62 -7.10 5.24
N LYS A 88 -19.82 -6.98 4.66
CA LYS A 88 -20.36 -5.71 4.16
C LYS A 88 -20.54 -4.68 5.28
N GLU A 89 -21.10 -5.11 6.43
CA GLU A 89 -21.23 -4.28 7.64
C GLU A 89 -19.86 -3.86 8.18
N TYR A 90 -18.91 -4.80 8.27
CA TYR A 90 -17.53 -4.50 8.64
C TYR A 90 -16.89 -3.48 7.72
N THR A 91 -17.06 -3.64 6.40
CA THR A 91 -16.52 -2.73 5.38
C THR A 91 -17.09 -1.32 5.55
N ARG A 92 -18.39 -1.18 5.75
CA ARG A 92 -19.02 0.12 6.04
C ARG A 92 -18.49 0.73 7.32
N SER A 93 -18.39 -0.04 8.39
CA SER A 93 -18.03 0.48 9.72
C SER A 93 -16.67 1.19 9.76
N TRP A 94 -15.66 0.69 9.02
CA TRP A 94 -14.38 1.40 8.96
C TRP A 94 -14.36 2.49 7.88
N LEU A 95 -15.10 2.34 6.77
CA LEU A 95 -15.24 3.40 5.76
C LEU A 95 -15.94 4.63 6.31
N ASP A 96 -17.03 4.46 7.06
CA ASP A 96 -17.75 5.56 7.73
C ASP A 96 -16.87 6.38 8.66
N LEU A 97 -15.89 5.73 9.30
CA LEU A 97 -14.91 6.40 10.15
C LEU A 97 -13.75 7.01 9.38
N THR A 98 -13.37 6.44 8.23
CA THR A 98 -12.17 6.85 7.48
C THR A 98 -12.46 7.94 6.45
N LEU A 99 -13.59 7.86 5.73
CA LEU A 99 -13.94 8.83 4.68
C LEU A 99 -14.04 10.27 5.20
N PRO A 100 -14.54 10.57 6.43
CA PRO A 100 -14.50 11.92 6.97
C PRO A 100 -13.09 12.49 7.16
N LEU A 101 -12.07 11.64 7.29
CA LEU A 101 -10.67 12.03 7.49
C LEU A 101 -9.98 12.44 6.17
N LEU A 102 -10.52 11.99 5.05
CA LEU A 102 -10.01 12.32 3.71
C LEU A 102 -10.35 13.79 3.39
N LYS A 103 -9.36 14.55 2.90
CA LYS A 103 -9.55 15.91 2.42
C LYS A 103 -10.60 15.99 1.30
N LYS A 104 -11.16 17.17 1.04
CA LYS A 104 -12.19 17.39 -0.02
C LYS A 104 -11.75 16.89 -1.39
N ASP A 105 -10.49 17.13 -1.75
CA ASP A 105 -9.88 16.67 -3.00
C ASP A 105 -8.90 15.53 -2.77
N GLY A 106 -9.11 14.77 -1.69
CA GLY A 106 -8.26 13.65 -1.31
C GLY A 106 -8.54 12.39 -2.12
N THR A 107 -7.51 11.57 -2.20
CA THR A 107 -7.51 10.26 -2.85
C THR A 107 -7.45 9.14 -1.81
N MET A 108 -8.18 8.06 -2.05
CA MET A 108 -8.06 6.84 -1.26
C MET A 108 -7.89 5.62 -2.15
N TYR A 109 -6.93 4.77 -1.78
CA TYR A 109 -6.73 3.45 -2.35
C TYR A 109 -7.08 2.37 -1.34
N ILE A 110 -7.80 1.33 -1.78
CA ILE A 110 -8.23 0.22 -0.91
C ILE A 110 -7.78 -1.08 -1.56
N CYS A 111 -6.84 -1.77 -0.91
CA CYS A 111 -6.38 -3.08 -1.34
C CYS A 111 -7.35 -4.17 -0.88
N VAL A 112 -7.58 -5.17 -1.72
CA VAL A 112 -8.52 -6.25 -1.41
C VAL A 112 -8.25 -7.48 -2.28
N ASP A 113 -8.56 -8.70 -1.78
CA ASP A 113 -8.57 -9.91 -2.60
C ASP A 113 -9.78 -9.93 -3.55
N TRP A 114 -9.69 -10.70 -4.64
CA TRP A 114 -10.72 -10.74 -5.69
C TRP A 114 -12.13 -11.03 -5.17
N LYS A 115 -12.25 -11.88 -4.13
CA LYS A 115 -13.56 -12.29 -3.58
C LYS A 115 -14.19 -11.20 -2.73
N SER A 116 -13.40 -10.59 -1.85
CA SER A 116 -13.83 -9.46 -1.01
C SER A 116 -14.04 -8.19 -1.86
N SER A 117 -13.38 -8.09 -3.02
CA SER A 117 -13.52 -6.98 -3.98
C SER A 117 -14.95 -6.82 -4.50
N ILE A 118 -15.69 -7.92 -4.63
CA ILE A 118 -17.10 -7.90 -5.05
C ILE A 118 -17.94 -7.13 -4.02
N ILE A 119 -17.75 -7.43 -2.73
CA ILE A 119 -18.51 -6.82 -1.63
C ILE A 119 -18.07 -5.35 -1.44
N LEU A 120 -16.76 -5.09 -1.51
CA LEU A 120 -16.26 -3.73 -1.44
C LEU A 120 -16.81 -2.87 -2.57
N GLY A 121 -16.86 -3.38 -3.81
CA GLY A 121 -17.43 -2.68 -4.95
C GLY A 121 -18.91 -2.31 -4.75
N GLU A 122 -19.71 -3.21 -4.18
CA GLU A 122 -21.11 -2.89 -3.82
C GLU A 122 -21.17 -1.74 -2.81
N VAL A 123 -20.35 -1.78 -1.75
CA VAL A 123 -20.33 -0.73 -0.73
C VAL A 123 -19.87 0.60 -1.31
N LEU A 124 -18.82 0.61 -2.13
CA LEU A 124 -18.31 1.84 -2.75
C LEU A 124 -19.35 2.44 -3.71
N SER A 125 -20.08 1.61 -4.47
CA SER A 125 -21.17 2.10 -5.35
C SER A 125 -22.27 2.81 -4.58
N GLU A 126 -22.62 2.34 -3.38
CA GLU A 126 -23.59 3.02 -2.50
C GLU A 126 -23.11 4.41 -2.04
N TYR A 127 -21.82 4.56 -1.73
CA TYR A 127 -21.25 5.89 -1.40
C TYR A 127 -21.14 6.80 -2.62
N GLU A 128 -20.89 6.25 -3.79
CA GLU A 128 -20.88 7.01 -5.05
C GLU A 128 -22.28 7.50 -5.41
N GLU A 129 -23.32 6.67 -5.31
CA GLU A 129 -24.73 7.07 -5.50
C GLU A 129 -25.18 8.17 -4.54
N GLN A 130 -24.61 8.20 -3.32
CA GLN A 130 -24.84 9.26 -2.33
C GLN A 130 -24.01 10.54 -2.60
N GLY A 131 -23.14 10.54 -3.61
CA GLY A 131 -22.26 11.66 -3.93
C GLY A 131 -21.14 11.92 -2.91
N ILE A 132 -20.79 10.92 -2.08
CA ILE A 132 -19.76 11.03 -1.04
C ILE A 132 -18.37 10.84 -1.65
N ILE A 133 -18.24 9.95 -2.64
CA ILE A 133 -17.01 9.63 -3.35
C ILE A 133 -17.28 9.51 -4.86
N THR A 134 -16.20 9.43 -5.64
CA THR A 134 -16.23 8.97 -7.03
C THR A 134 -15.27 7.79 -7.18
N ILE A 135 -15.75 6.70 -7.77
CA ILE A 135 -14.92 5.54 -8.13
C ILE A 135 -14.20 5.87 -9.42
N ARG A 136 -12.87 6.03 -9.36
CA ARG A 136 -12.06 6.38 -10.54
C ARG A 136 -11.60 5.17 -11.33
N ASN A 137 -11.19 4.11 -10.62
CA ASN A 137 -10.71 2.89 -11.27
C ASN A 137 -10.67 1.71 -10.29
N ARG A 138 -10.53 0.52 -10.85
CA ARG A 138 -10.10 -0.69 -10.16
C ARG A 138 -8.83 -1.21 -10.82
N ILE A 139 -7.73 -1.17 -10.10
CA ILE A 139 -6.42 -1.65 -10.55
C ILE A 139 -6.31 -3.11 -10.14
N THR A 140 -5.94 -3.98 -11.07
CA THR A 140 -5.66 -5.39 -10.78
C THR A 140 -4.15 -5.61 -10.73
N TRP A 141 -3.64 -6.02 -9.58
CA TRP A 141 -2.25 -6.37 -9.39
C TRP A 141 -2.06 -7.88 -9.49
N GLU A 142 -1.24 -8.32 -10.44
CA GLU A 142 -0.83 -9.71 -10.57
C GLU A 142 0.13 -10.09 -9.45
N ARG A 143 -0.34 -10.97 -8.57
CA ARG A 143 0.38 -11.45 -7.41
C ARG A 143 0.84 -12.89 -7.63
N GLU A 144 2.03 -13.07 -8.17
CA GLU A 144 2.59 -14.41 -8.40
C GLU A 144 2.91 -15.16 -7.11
N LYS A 145 1.91 -15.62 -6.37
CA LYS A 145 2.10 -16.55 -5.26
C LYS A 145 1.02 -17.63 -5.23
N GLY A 146 1.42 -18.77 -4.72
CA GLY A 146 0.54 -19.87 -4.43
C GLY A 146 0.71 -21.04 -5.39
N ARG A 147 0.36 -22.20 -4.88
CA ARG A 147 0.29 -23.46 -5.63
C ARG A 147 -1.02 -23.51 -6.41
N GLY A 148 -1.03 -24.20 -7.54
CA GLY A 148 -2.26 -24.44 -8.28
C GLY A 148 -3.26 -25.22 -7.44
N ALA A 149 -4.55 -24.95 -7.62
CA ALA A 149 -5.63 -25.70 -7.02
C ALA A 149 -6.04 -26.86 -7.94
N LYS A 150 -6.41 -28.02 -7.36
CA LYS A 150 -6.84 -29.19 -8.14
C LYS A 150 -8.23 -29.03 -8.76
N ALA A 151 -9.10 -28.21 -8.15
CA ALA A 151 -10.51 -28.07 -8.51
C ALA A 151 -10.92 -26.64 -8.85
N ASN A 152 -9.96 -25.71 -8.98
CA ASN A 152 -10.23 -24.31 -9.35
C ASN A 152 -8.98 -23.68 -9.96
N TRP A 153 -9.16 -22.50 -10.57
CA TRP A 153 -8.05 -21.69 -11.03
C TRP A 153 -7.23 -21.14 -9.85
N LYS A 154 -5.91 -21.02 -10.05
CA LYS A 154 -5.01 -20.40 -9.07
C LYS A 154 -5.34 -18.93 -8.88
N ASN A 155 -5.56 -18.51 -7.64
CA ASN A 155 -5.69 -17.09 -7.31
C ASN A 155 -4.33 -16.41 -7.46
N CYS A 156 -4.22 -15.46 -8.38
CA CYS A 156 -2.96 -14.79 -8.67
C CYS A 156 -3.06 -13.26 -8.68
N HIS A 157 -4.19 -12.68 -8.24
CA HIS A 157 -4.34 -11.23 -8.23
C HIS A 157 -5.00 -10.70 -6.96
N GLU A 158 -4.76 -9.43 -6.70
CA GLU A 158 -5.49 -8.57 -5.77
C GLU A 158 -5.96 -7.34 -6.52
N ASP A 159 -7.07 -6.76 -6.08
CA ASP A 159 -7.60 -5.51 -6.60
C ASP A 159 -7.22 -4.34 -5.70
N ILE A 160 -7.07 -3.16 -6.31
CA ILE A 160 -6.87 -1.89 -5.62
C ILE A 160 -7.94 -0.93 -6.14
N TRP A 161 -8.92 -0.61 -5.31
CA TRP A 161 -9.93 0.36 -5.65
C TRP A 161 -9.36 1.77 -5.49
N TYR A 162 -9.52 2.57 -6.52
CA TYR A 162 -9.11 3.97 -6.58
C TYR A 162 -10.33 4.86 -6.52
N ILE A 163 -10.46 5.62 -5.45
CA ILE A 163 -11.56 6.54 -5.22
C ILE A 163 -11.05 7.93 -4.87
N THR A 164 -11.85 8.96 -5.16
CA THR A 164 -11.61 10.34 -4.77
C THR A 164 -12.84 10.93 -4.10
N LYS A 165 -12.64 11.95 -3.27
CA LYS A 165 -13.74 12.66 -2.61
C LYS A 165 -14.23 13.86 -3.42
N GLY A 166 -13.36 14.49 -4.21
CA GLY A 166 -13.67 15.62 -5.08
C GLY A 166 -13.11 15.46 -6.49
N GLU A 167 -13.21 16.53 -7.28
CA GLU A 167 -12.78 16.52 -8.68
C GLU A 167 -11.35 17.08 -8.89
N ASN A 168 -10.83 17.90 -7.95
CA ASN A 168 -9.50 18.53 -8.06
C ASN A 168 -8.41 17.68 -7.38
N TYR A 169 -8.50 16.36 -7.49
CA TYR A 169 -7.55 15.42 -6.90
C TYR A 169 -6.20 15.41 -7.64
N ILE A 170 -5.15 15.04 -6.91
CA ILE A 170 -3.79 14.90 -7.47
C ILE A 170 -3.70 13.62 -8.28
N PHE A 171 -3.24 13.72 -9.54
CA PHE A 171 -2.93 12.57 -10.41
C PHE A 171 -1.69 12.83 -11.27
N ASN A 172 -0.51 12.54 -10.72
CA ASN A 172 0.80 12.76 -11.31
C ASN A 172 1.20 11.58 -12.21
N ILE A 173 0.57 11.41 -13.36
CA ILE A 173 0.80 10.27 -14.26
C ILE A 173 2.27 10.17 -14.74
N ASP A 174 2.95 11.30 -14.90
CA ASP A 174 4.34 11.34 -15.34
C ASP A 174 5.31 10.80 -14.28
N ALA A 175 4.97 10.89 -13.01
CA ALA A 175 5.76 10.34 -11.90
C ALA A 175 5.72 8.81 -11.79
N VAL A 176 4.84 8.15 -12.56
CA VAL A 176 4.64 6.69 -12.50
C VAL A 176 4.85 6.00 -13.84
N LYS A 177 5.55 6.65 -14.76
CA LYS A 177 5.91 6.05 -16.05
C LYS A 177 6.71 4.78 -15.87
N MET A 178 6.48 3.84 -16.78
CA MET A 178 7.17 2.56 -16.83
C MET A 178 8.12 2.49 -18.00
N ARG A 179 9.38 2.20 -17.73
CA ARG A 179 10.38 1.92 -18.76
C ARG A 179 10.16 0.54 -19.36
N ARG A 180 9.94 0.51 -20.64
CA ARG A 180 9.70 -0.73 -21.40
C ARG A 180 10.71 -0.88 -22.53
N LYS A 181 11.27 -2.08 -22.67
CA LYS A 181 12.11 -2.43 -23.81
C LYS A 181 11.30 -2.37 -25.11
N VAL A 182 11.86 -1.74 -26.13
CA VAL A 182 11.23 -1.65 -27.46
C VAL A 182 11.61 -2.87 -28.29
N ILE A 183 10.63 -3.72 -28.58
CA ILE A 183 10.82 -4.93 -29.41
C ILE A 183 10.77 -4.58 -30.90
N ALA A 184 9.85 -3.69 -31.30
CA ALA A 184 9.71 -3.23 -32.68
C ALA A 184 9.86 -1.70 -32.75
N PRO A 185 11.06 -1.18 -33.07
CA PRO A 185 11.31 0.26 -33.06
C PRO A 185 10.75 0.89 -34.34
N TYR A 186 9.60 1.54 -34.24
CA TYR A 186 9.05 2.33 -35.35
C TYR A 186 9.81 3.64 -35.52
N LYS A 187 10.00 4.03 -36.77
CA LYS A 187 10.56 5.32 -37.16
C LYS A 187 9.53 6.10 -37.97
N GLU A 188 9.50 7.38 -37.81
CA GLU A 188 8.73 8.33 -38.60
C GLU A 188 9.71 9.38 -39.15
N ASN A 189 9.74 9.55 -40.47
CA ASN A 189 10.71 10.41 -41.14
C ASN A 189 12.20 10.11 -40.80
N GLY A 190 12.53 8.84 -40.57
CA GLY A 190 13.90 8.41 -40.23
C GLY A 190 14.28 8.56 -38.75
N GLN A 191 13.45 9.21 -37.93
CA GLN A 191 13.68 9.43 -36.51
C GLN A 191 12.86 8.45 -35.64
N PRO A 192 13.34 8.12 -34.41
CA PRO A 192 12.55 7.35 -33.46
C PRO A 192 11.20 8.02 -33.22
N LYS A 193 10.09 7.27 -33.31
CA LYS A 193 8.75 7.84 -33.13
C LYS A 193 8.44 8.10 -31.64
N ASP A 194 8.75 7.15 -30.75
CA ASP A 194 8.37 7.19 -29.34
C ASP A 194 9.32 6.36 -28.45
N TRP A 195 10.58 6.26 -28.84
CA TRP A 195 11.58 5.49 -28.12
C TRP A 195 12.94 6.20 -28.11
N THR A 196 13.77 5.81 -27.15
CA THR A 196 15.12 6.37 -26.95
C THR A 196 16.15 5.25 -27.02
N ASP A 197 17.33 5.53 -27.59
CA ASP A 197 18.51 4.65 -27.49
C ASP A 197 19.16 4.85 -26.11
N GLY A 198 19.18 3.80 -25.30
CA GLY A 198 19.85 3.78 -24.02
C GLY A 198 21.05 2.85 -24.00
N LYS A 199 21.83 2.86 -22.91
CA LYS A 199 23.00 1.99 -22.73
C LYS A 199 22.66 0.49 -22.83
N GLU A 200 21.47 0.11 -22.40
CA GLU A 200 20.96 -1.26 -22.37
C GLU A 200 20.06 -1.61 -23.56
N GLY A 201 19.98 -0.73 -24.56
CA GLY A 201 19.14 -0.89 -25.75
C GLY A 201 18.00 0.11 -25.82
N LYS A 202 17.11 -0.11 -26.79
CA LYS A 202 15.99 0.80 -27.06
C LYS A 202 14.89 0.66 -26.04
N TYR A 203 14.44 1.79 -25.48
CA TYR A 203 13.36 1.82 -24.50
C TYR A 203 12.36 2.95 -24.80
N ARG A 204 11.19 2.83 -24.19
CA ARG A 204 10.20 3.92 -24.07
C ARG A 204 9.62 3.96 -22.67
N ASP A 205 9.31 5.13 -22.20
CA ASP A 205 8.64 5.36 -20.93
C ASP A 205 7.13 5.58 -21.20
N THR A 206 6.30 4.66 -20.73
CA THR A 206 4.85 4.62 -21.00
C THR A 206 4.06 4.77 -19.73
N CYS A 207 2.86 5.39 -19.81
CA CYS A 207 1.92 5.41 -18.70
C CYS A 207 1.50 3.97 -18.36
N PRO A 208 1.40 3.61 -17.05
CA PRO A 208 0.91 2.31 -16.64
C PRO A 208 -0.58 2.16 -16.94
N SER A 209 -1.00 0.94 -17.25
CA SER A 209 -2.42 0.57 -17.30
C SER A 209 -2.95 0.28 -15.88
N ASN A 210 -4.22 -0.06 -15.77
CA ASN A 210 -4.82 -0.55 -14.52
C ASN A 210 -4.62 -2.07 -14.30
N PHE A 211 -3.74 -2.71 -15.07
CA PHE A 211 -3.29 -4.09 -14.86
C PHE A 211 -1.79 -4.10 -14.61
N TRP A 212 -1.38 -4.44 -13.38
CA TRP A 212 0.00 -4.39 -12.91
C TRP A 212 0.60 -5.79 -12.77
N ASN A 213 1.46 -6.16 -13.68
CA ASN A 213 2.18 -7.44 -13.69
C ASN A 213 3.70 -7.28 -13.47
N ASP A 214 4.14 -6.08 -13.14
CA ASP A 214 5.55 -5.71 -12.97
C ASP A 214 6.01 -5.70 -11.50
N ILE A 215 5.13 -6.04 -10.56
CA ILE A 215 5.39 -5.93 -9.12
C ILE A 215 5.48 -7.32 -8.49
N THR A 216 6.63 -7.63 -7.91
CA THR A 216 6.87 -8.89 -7.19
C THR A 216 6.46 -8.75 -5.72
N VAL A 217 5.83 -9.78 -5.19
CA VAL A 217 5.57 -9.87 -3.74
C VAL A 217 6.91 -10.01 -3.00
N PRO A 218 7.11 -9.29 -1.88
CA PRO A 218 8.33 -9.42 -1.10
C PRO A 218 8.64 -10.88 -0.73
N PHE A 219 9.90 -11.28 -0.87
CA PHE A 219 10.37 -12.61 -0.53
C PHE A 219 11.72 -12.55 0.22
N TRP A 220 12.10 -13.67 0.82
CA TRP A 220 13.15 -13.79 1.83
C TRP A 220 14.52 -13.13 1.51
N SER A 221 14.87 -12.93 0.24
CA SER A 221 16.14 -12.28 -0.15
C SER A 221 16.00 -10.77 -0.40
N MET A 222 14.80 -10.21 -0.33
CA MET A 222 14.57 -8.76 -0.49
C MET A 222 14.75 -8.05 0.85
N ALA A 223 15.40 -6.88 0.84
CA ALA A 223 15.67 -6.09 2.05
C ALA A 223 14.39 -5.58 2.72
N GLU A 224 13.34 -5.33 1.94
CA GLU A 224 12.04 -4.90 2.44
C GLU A 224 11.23 -6.01 3.14
N ASN A 225 11.61 -7.29 2.94
CA ASN A 225 10.79 -8.42 3.37
C ASN A 225 10.75 -8.58 4.90
N THR A 226 9.55 -8.74 5.44
CA THR A 226 9.32 -9.11 6.84
C THR A 226 8.58 -10.44 6.93
N ALA A 227 8.50 -11.02 8.11
CA ALA A 227 7.67 -12.20 8.36
C ALA A 227 6.15 -11.89 8.37
N HIS A 228 5.73 -10.65 8.06
CA HIS A 228 4.32 -10.29 7.96
C HIS A 228 3.64 -11.06 6.82
N PRO A 229 2.51 -11.74 7.08
CA PRO A 229 1.94 -12.70 6.13
C PRO A 229 1.32 -12.08 4.86
N THR A 230 1.08 -10.78 4.86
CA THR A 230 0.39 -10.05 3.77
C THR A 230 1.06 -8.73 3.44
N GLN A 231 2.34 -8.59 3.70
CA GLN A 231 3.08 -7.36 3.42
C GLN A 231 2.89 -6.91 1.96
N LYS A 232 2.55 -5.63 1.77
CA LYS A 232 2.52 -5.00 0.44
C LYS A 232 3.92 -4.61 0.00
N PRO A 233 4.25 -4.76 -1.30
CA PRO A 233 5.54 -4.35 -1.85
C PRO A 233 5.69 -2.83 -1.84
N GLU A 234 6.89 -2.33 -1.51
CA GLU A 234 7.21 -0.90 -1.58
C GLU A 234 7.01 -0.33 -2.99
N LYS A 235 7.32 -1.09 -4.04
CA LYS A 235 7.09 -0.68 -5.44
C LYS A 235 5.61 -0.41 -5.75
N LEU A 236 4.70 -1.21 -5.21
CA LEU A 236 3.25 -1.00 -5.37
C LEU A 236 2.83 0.32 -4.73
N LEU A 237 3.25 0.50 -3.47
CA LEU A 237 2.92 1.69 -2.69
C LEU A 237 3.56 2.96 -3.30
N ALA A 238 4.77 2.85 -3.84
CA ALA A 238 5.43 3.95 -4.53
C ALA A 238 4.63 4.45 -5.73
N LYS A 239 4.05 3.54 -6.54
CA LYS A 239 3.16 3.94 -7.64
C LYS A 239 1.95 4.72 -7.14
N LEU A 240 1.29 4.26 -6.07
CA LEU A 240 0.12 4.92 -5.50
C LEU A 240 0.48 6.30 -4.91
N ILE A 241 1.56 6.35 -4.13
CA ILE A 241 2.00 7.57 -3.44
C ILE A 241 2.46 8.63 -4.44
N LEU A 242 3.33 8.28 -5.39
CA LEU A 242 3.83 9.21 -6.39
C LEU A 242 2.71 9.76 -7.28
N CYS A 243 1.76 8.90 -7.66
CA CYS A 243 0.64 9.30 -8.51
C CYS A 243 -0.31 10.26 -7.80
N SER A 244 -0.57 10.07 -6.51
CA SER A 244 -1.67 10.77 -5.81
C SER A 244 -1.23 11.62 -4.63
N SER A 245 0.03 12.04 -4.58
CA SER A 245 0.54 12.98 -3.59
C SER A 245 1.72 13.80 -4.11
N ASN A 246 1.95 14.94 -3.47
CA ASN A 246 3.16 15.74 -3.64
C ASN A 246 4.15 15.47 -2.50
N GLU A 247 5.40 15.89 -2.69
CA GLU A 247 6.40 15.86 -1.62
C GLU A 247 5.93 16.71 -0.43
N GLY A 248 6.11 16.20 0.78
CA GLY A 248 5.60 16.81 2.02
C GLY A 248 4.13 16.51 2.35
N ASP A 249 3.37 15.85 1.49
CA ASP A 249 1.99 15.44 1.82
C ASP A 249 1.97 14.34 2.89
N LEU A 250 0.92 14.36 3.72
CA LEU A 250 0.69 13.38 4.79
C LEU A 250 -0.11 12.18 4.27
N ILE A 251 0.50 11.01 4.30
CA ILE A 251 -0.09 9.73 3.89
C ILE A 251 -0.64 8.99 5.12
N PHE A 252 -1.88 8.53 5.05
CA PHE A 252 -2.49 7.78 6.15
C PHE A 252 -2.73 6.31 5.78
N ASP A 253 -2.38 5.43 6.71
CA ASP A 253 -2.68 4.00 6.61
C ASP A 253 -3.34 3.51 7.91
N PRO A 254 -4.65 3.26 7.89
CA PRO A 254 -5.38 2.79 9.08
C PRO A 254 -5.12 1.32 9.43
N PHE A 255 -4.40 0.56 8.59
CA PHE A 255 -4.13 -0.88 8.75
C PHE A 255 -2.66 -1.20 8.43
N GLY A 256 -1.74 -0.58 9.16
CA GLY A 256 -0.33 -0.45 8.81
C GLY A 256 0.48 -1.73 8.64
N GLY A 257 0.12 -2.80 9.35
CA GLY A 257 0.89 -4.04 9.31
C GLY A 257 2.36 -3.82 9.65
N SER A 258 3.27 -4.25 8.78
CA SER A 258 4.71 -4.03 8.94
C SER A 258 5.19 -2.65 8.46
N GLY A 259 4.29 -1.68 8.29
CA GLY A 259 4.58 -0.28 7.99
C GLY A 259 5.02 0.01 6.56
N SER A 260 4.66 -0.82 5.58
CA SER A 260 5.14 -0.63 4.19
C SER A 260 4.72 0.72 3.62
N THR A 261 3.50 1.21 3.91
CA THR A 261 3.04 2.54 3.48
C THR A 261 3.90 3.65 4.08
N ALA A 262 4.13 3.63 5.40
CA ALA A 262 4.95 4.61 6.10
C ALA A 262 6.41 4.62 5.60
N VAL A 263 7.01 3.44 5.42
CA VAL A 263 8.36 3.26 4.90
C VAL A 263 8.48 3.84 3.49
N THR A 264 7.53 3.55 2.61
CA THR A 264 7.54 4.05 1.24
C THR A 264 7.32 5.56 1.20
N ALA A 265 6.42 6.10 2.03
CA ALA A 265 6.20 7.54 2.18
C ALA A 265 7.50 8.24 2.62
N CYS A 266 8.18 7.73 3.64
CA CYS A 266 9.48 8.23 4.11
C CYS A 266 10.54 8.26 3.01
N LYS A 267 10.70 7.16 2.25
CA LYS A 267 11.65 7.07 1.14
C LYS A 267 11.38 8.10 0.04
N LEU A 268 10.12 8.43 -0.17
CA LEU A 268 9.65 9.35 -1.21
C LEU A 268 9.50 10.81 -0.73
N GLY A 269 9.90 11.14 0.50
CA GLY A 269 9.82 12.52 1.02
C GLY A 269 8.40 12.96 1.39
N ARG A 270 7.55 12.04 1.78
CA ARG A 270 6.19 12.30 2.31
C ARG A 270 6.18 12.04 3.80
N HIS A 271 5.27 12.72 4.50
CA HIS A 271 4.93 12.41 5.89
C HIS A 271 3.99 11.20 5.95
N TRP A 272 3.92 10.55 7.12
CA TRP A 272 3.07 9.38 7.34
C TRP A 272 2.39 9.42 8.70
N CYS A 273 1.23 8.81 8.76
CA CYS A 273 0.55 8.44 9.99
C CYS A 273 -0.04 7.03 9.81
N THR A 274 0.25 6.12 10.72
CA THR A 274 -0.11 4.71 10.55
C THR A 274 -0.62 4.13 11.85
N ILE A 275 -1.72 3.36 11.78
CA ILE A 275 -2.26 2.63 12.92
C ILE A 275 -2.00 1.13 12.72
N GLU A 276 -1.46 0.47 13.74
CA GLU A 276 -1.27 -0.98 13.78
C GLU A 276 -1.56 -1.51 15.20
N LYS A 277 -2.28 -2.62 15.28
CA LYS A 277 -2.69 -3.20 16.57
C LYS A 277 -1.60 -4.04 17.22
N GLU A 278 -0.83 -4.77 16.42
CA GLU A 278 0.17 -5.71 16.89
C GLU A 278 1.51 -5.00 17.16
N LYS A 279 1.92 -4.93 18.41
CA LYS A 279 3.19 -4.28 18.83
C LYS A 279 4.40 -4.80 18.04
N ARG A 280 4.45 -6.10 17.78
CA ARG A 280 5.52 -6.71 16.98
C ARG A 280 5.60 -6.12 15.58
N PHE A 281 4.47 -5.85 14.95
CA PHE A 281 4.42 -5.23 13.62
C PHE A 281 4.79 -3.73 13.70
N CYS A 282 4.37 -3.04 14.76
CA CYS A 282 4.84 -1.67 15.02
C CYS A 282 6.37 -1.62 15.16
N ALA A 283 6.98 -2.56 15.88
CA ALA A 283 8.44 -2.65 16.02
C ALA A 283 9.13 -2.88 14.67
N TRP A 284 8.59 -3.76 13.82
CA TRP A 284 9.12 -3.95 12.45
C TRP A 284 8.99 -2.70 11.60
N ALA A 285 7.86 -1.99 11.69
CA ALA A 285 7.63 -0.74 10.98
C ALA A 285 8.65 0.33 11.37
N LEU A 286 8.88 0.52 12.66
CA LEU A 286 9.84 1.49 13.19
C LEU A 286 11.29 1.14 12.82
N TYR A 287 11.68 -0.14 12.91
CA TYR A 287 12.98 -0.61 12.42
C TYR A 287 13.16 -0.31 10.92
N ARG A 288 12.16 -0.61 10.09
CA ARG A 288 12.21 -0.32 8.65
C ARG A 288 12.27 1.17 8.35
N LEU A 289 11.54 2.00 9.12
CA LEU A 289 11.60 3.46 9.00
C LEU A 289 12.98 4.01 9.34
N GLN A 290 13.64 3.46 10.37
CA GLN A 290 15.03 3.84 10.69
C GLN A 290 15.95 3.53 9.49
N LYS A 291 15.80 2.36 8.86
CA LYS A 291 16.56 2.00 7.66
C LYS A 291 16.20 2.87 6.44
N ALA A 292 14.93 3.25 6.28
CA ALA A 292 14.47 4.09 5.18
C ALA A 292 15.04 5.52 5.20
N LYS A 293 15.44 6.01 6.37
CA LYS A 293 16.14 7.31 6.51
C LYS A 293 17.56 7.25 5.92
N GLU A 294 18.21 6.09 5.99
CA GLU A 294 19.57 5.85 5.48
C GLU A 294 19.57 5.40 4.01
N ASP A 295 18.63 4.54 3.64
CA ASP A 295 18.50 3.96 2.28
C ASP A 295 17.11 4.20 1.72
N LYS A 296 17.02 5.10 0.75
CA LYS A 296 15.79 5.48 0.06
C LYS A 296 15.51 4.64 -1.19
N THR A 297 16.31 3.62 -1.48
CA THR A 297 16.11 2.78 -2.66
C THR A 297 14.78 2.01 -2.57
N ILE A 298 14.07 1.95 -3.70
CA ILE A 298 12.85 1.13 -3.88
C ILE A 298 13.11 0.20 -5.05
N GLN A 299 13.03 -1.09 -4.82
CA GLN A 299 13.32 -2.08 -5.85
C GLN A 299 12.42 -1.91 -7.07
N GLY A 300 13.02 -1.76 -8.25
CA GLY A 300 12.32 -1.58 -9.52
C GLY A 300 11.77 -0.17 -9.74
N TYR A 301 12.25 0.82 -8.96
CA TYR A 301 12.06 2.24 -9.21
C TYR A 301 13.43 2.93 -9.14
N GLU A 302 13.88 3.50 -10.25
CA GLU A 302 15.20 4.13 -10.40
C GLU A 302 15.09 5.27 -11.41
N ASP A 303 15.83 6.35 -11.19
CA ASP A 303 15.86 7.54 -12.08
C ASP A 303 14.47 8.11 -12.40
N GLY A 304 13.52 8.03 -11.45
CA GLY A 304 12.17 8.56 -11.62
C GLY A 304 11.24 7.72 -12.48
N VAL A 305 11.63 6.49 -12.85
CA VAL A 305 10.81 5.57 -13.65
C VAL A 305 10.72 4.20 -13.02
N PHE A 306 9.60 3.52 -13.26
CA PHE A 306 9.40 2.13 -12.86
C PHE A 306 9.92 1.18 -13.95
N HIS A 307 10.56 0.11 -13.55
CA HIS A 307 11.08 -0.92 -14.45
C HIS A 307 10.16 -2.14 -14.49
N GLN A 308 10.15 -2.84 -15.62
CA GLN A 308 9.45 -4.12 -15.74
C GLN A 308 10.05 -5.15 -14.75
N ARG A 309 9.31 -6.23 -14.48
CA ARG A 309 9.81 -7.36 -13.69
C ARG A 309 10.99 -8.00 -14.44
N ASN A 310 12.09 -8.29 -13.74
CA ASN A 310 13.28 -8.95 -14.29
C ASN A 310 14.05 -8.15 -15.38
N GLN A 311 14.06 -6.84 -15.27
CA GLN A 311 15.04 -6.00 -15.97
C GLN A 311 16.09 -5.52 -14.99
#